data_1b1ca28c7141a5d1f1c1991460a0b75a
#
_entry.id   1b1ca28c7141a5d1f1c1991460a0b75a
#
_cell.length_a   1.000
_cell.length_b   1.000
_cell.length_c   1.000
_cell.angle_alpha   90.00
_cell.angle_beta   90.00
_cell.angle_gamma   90.00
#
_symmetry.space_group_name_H-M   'P 1'
#
loop_
_entity.id
_entity.type
_entity.pdbx_description
1 polymer ?
#
loop_
_entity_poly.entity_id
_entity_poly.type
_entity_poly.pdbx_seq_one_letter_code
_entity_poly.pdbx_strand_id
1 'polypeptide(L)'
;MERVRALGLGLLLGVLVGAASGLHSLRYFHVGVSEPSPGVPQFTSVGYVDQNPITRYDSEMGHVEPQVQWMEANLDQQYWDRQTQIGQSNQEVYRVNFDTLRRRYNQSGGTHTLQRMAGCDLLEDGSTRGFYQEAYDGRDFIAFDMNTMTFTAADVAAQVTKRKWEEDDNYNEQLKLYLENTCIEWLRKYVSYGRAVLERKEPPTVRVSGKEAQGILTLHCRAYGFYPRPIAISWLKDGEVRDAETERGSVAPNSDGTYYTWASIEARPEDKDKYRCRVEHASLLEPGLFAWEPESNLLTIVLAVALAIGAVAAVIAGFTFWKWKSEKNKKGYDKAPSTDGGSGSAASGMPI
;
A
#
# COMPACT_ATOMS: atom_id res chain seq x y z
N MET A 1 52.40 -30.82 -27.98
CA MET A 1 51.63 -29.64 -28.44
C MET A 1 50.25 -29.73 -27.84
N GLU A 2 50.13 -29.25 -26.63
CA GLU A 2 48.87 -29.20 -25.88
C GLU A 2 48.23 -27.83 -26.09
N ARG A 3 46.98 -27.84 -26.53
CA ARG A 3 46.15 -26.63 -26.61
C ARG A 3 45.40 -26.46 -25.31
N VAL A 4 45.81 -25.51 -24.51
CA VAL A 4 45.07 -25.00 -23.34
C VAL A 4 43.85 -24.22 -23.85
N ARG A 5 42.64 -24.71 -23.57
CA ARG A 5 41.38 -23.97 -23.75
C ARG A 5 41.16 -23.07 -22.51
N ALA A 6 41.31 -21.76 -22.70
CA ALA A 6 40.90 -20.78 -21.72
C ALA A 6 39.37 -20.63 -21.74
N LEU A 7 38.72 -21.03 -20.66
CA LEU A 7 37.33 -20.69 -20.37
C LEU A 7 37.29 -19.23 -19.91
N GLY A 8 36.77 -18.37 -20.78
CA GLY A 8 36.43 -16.99 -20.42
C GLY A 8 35.19 -16.96 -19.53
N LEU A 9 35.41 -16.68 -18.25
CA LEU A 9 34.32 -16.33 -17.31
C LEU A 9 33.90 -14.90 -17.63
N GLY A 10 32.83 -14.74 -18.41
CA GLY A 10 32.19 -13.45 -18.63
C GLY A 10 31.39 -13.08 -17.36
N LEU A 11 31.97 -12.21 -16.50
CA LEU A 11 31.21 -11.49 -15.47
C LEU A 11 30.27 -10.49 -16.17
N LEU A 12 29.02 -10.84 -16.32
CA LEU A 12 27.93 -9.89 -16.60
C LEU A 12 27.69 -9.07 -15.31
N LEU A 13 28.43 -7.97 -15.17
CA LEU A 13 28.05 -6.87 -14.28
C LEU A 13 26.80 -6.21 -14.87
N GLY A 14 25.63 -6.71 -14.48
CA GLY A 14 24.38 -5.99 -14.62
C GLY A 14 24.43 -4.75 -13.72
N VAL A 15 24.71 -3.58 -14.32
CA VAL A 15 24.54 -2.30 -13.66
C VAL A 15 23.04 -2.11 -13.48
N LEU A 16 22.53 -2.54 -12.33
CA LEU A 16 21.27 -2.08 -11.81
C LEU A 16 21.43 -0.58 -11.50
N VAL A 17 21.03 0.27 -12.45
CA VAL A 17 20.73 1.68 -12.17
C VAL A 17 19.42 1.66 -11.39
N GLY A 18 19.47 1.19 -10.15
CA GLY A 18 18.46 1.50 -9.17
C GLY A 18 18.55 2.99 -8.90
N ALA A 19 17.50 3.74 -9.22
CA ALA A 19 17.37 5.07 -8.66
C ALA A 19 17.55 4.91 -7.15
N ALA A 20 18.63 5.49 -6.58
CA ALA A 20 18.88 5.45 -5.16
C ALA A 20 17.64 6.07 -4.48
N SER A 21 16.80 5.24 -3.87
CA SER A 21 15.68 5.71 -3.07
C SER A 21 16.29 6.46 -1.88
N GLY A 22 15.79 7.66 -1.61
CA GLY A 22 16.21 8.38 -0.42
C GLY A 22 15.93 7.52 0.81
N LEU A 23 16.88 7.47 1.76
CA LEU A 23 16.65 6.83 3.05
C LEU A 23 15.48 7.52 3.75
N HIS A 24 15.46 8.87 3.72
CA HIS A 24 14.38 9.71 4.22
C HIS A 24 14.19 10.97 3.36
N SER A 25 12.97 11.50 3.33
CA SER A 25 12.61 12.70 2.58
C SER A 25 11.78 13.67 3.42
N LEU A 26 11.99 14.98 3.25
CA LEU A 26 11.13 16.04 3.75
C LEU A 26 10.59 16.84 2.56
N ARG A 27 9.29 17.00 2.48
CA ARG A 27 8.62 17.77 1.42
C ARG A 27 7.58 18.70 2.01
N TYR A 28 7.57 19.92 1.52
CA TYR A 28 6.49 20.89 1.75
C TYR A 28 5.79 21.15 0.42
N PHE A 29 4.50 20.87 0.38
CA PHE A 29 3.63 21.19 -0.75
C PHE A 29 2.75 22.37 -0.40
N HIS A 30 2.78 23.39 -1.23
CA HIS A 30 1.90 24.55 -1.14
C HIS A 30 0.95 24.56 -2.32
N VAL A 31 -0.30 24.91 -2.06
CA VAL A 31 -1.30 25.17 -3.09
C VAL A 31 -2.03 26.45 -2.75
N GLY A 32 -2.02 27.39 -3.69
CA GLY A 32 -2.86 28.57 -3.66
C GLY A 32 -3.93 28.52 -4.73
N VAL A 33 -5.09 29.09 -4.44
CA VAL A 33 -6.23 29.24 -5.36
C VAL A 33 -6.68 30.70 -5.33
N SER A 34 -6.69 31.39 -6.49
CA SER A 34 -6.97 32.84 -6.55
C SER A 34 -8.43 33.18 -6.21
N GLU A 35 -9.37 32.38 -6.68
CA GLU A 35 -10.82 32.50 -6.46
C GLU A 35 -11.36 31.14 -6.03
N PRO A 36 -11.24 30.78 -4.73
CA PRO A 36 -11.63 29.46 -4.25
C PRO A 36 -13.15 29.30 -4.22
N SER A 37 -13.63 28.09 -4.52
CA SER A 37 -15.02 27.70 -4.29
C SER A 37 -15.30 27.52 -2.79
N PRO A 38 -16.57 27.56 -2.35
CA PRO A 38 -16.92 27.29 -0.94
C PRO A 38 -16.34 25.97 -0.45
N GLY A 39 -15.68 26.00 0.71
CA GLY A 39 -15.02 24.82 1.32
C GLY A 39 -13.63 24.50 0.75
N VAL A 40 -13.09 25.32 -0.13
CA VAL A 40 -11.70 25.24 -0.62
C VAL A 40 -10.90 26.40 -0.02
N PRO A 41 -9.85 26.14 0.79
CA PRO A 41 -8.99 27.19 1.31
C PRO A 41 -8.26 27.95 0.18
N GLN A 42 -8.09 29.26 0.36
CA GLN A 42 -7.31 30.07 -0.58
C GLN A 42 -5.83 29.65 -0.63
N PHE A 43 -5.28 29.21 0.49
CA PHE A 43 -3.91 28.73 0.61
C PHE A 43 -3.84 27.55 1.55
N THR A 44 -3.07 26.52 1.16
CA THR A 44 -2.79 25.33 1.98
C THR A 44 -1.32 24.98 1.86
N SER A 45 -0.70 24.62 2.99
CA SER A 45 0.65 24.08 3.07
C SER A 45 0.64 22.80 3.90
N VAL A 46 1.19 21.72 3.35
CA VAL A 46 1.32 20.44 4.07
C VAL A 46 2.77 19.98 4.00
N GLY A 47 3.35 19.66 5.16
CA GLY A 47 4.67 19.07 5.29
C GLY A 47 4.58 17.55 5.41
N TYR A 48 5.51 16.85 4.77
CA TYR A 48 5.57 15.38 4.75
C TYR A 48 6.98 14.89 5.08
N VAL A 49 7.07 13.86 5.91
CA VAL A 49 8.27 13.02 6.06
C VAL A 49 7.93 11.63 5.52
N ASP A 50 8.70 11.16 4.54
CA ASP A 50 8.52 9.85 3.89
C ASP A 50 7.07 9.59 3.45
N GLN A 51 6.42 10.62 2.89
CA GLN A 51 5.02 10.64 2.48
C GLN A 51 3.99 10.59 3.62
N ASN A 52 4.42 10.60 4.89
CA ASN A 52 3.52 10.78 6.03
C ASN A 52 3.30 12.27 6.27
N PRO A 53 2.07 12.79 6.31
CA PRO A 53 1.83 14.19 6.61
C PRO A 53 2.22 14.48 8.07
N ILE A 54 2.98 15.54 8.29
CA ILE A 54 3.48 15.91 9.62
C ILE A 54 2.96 17.27 10.10
N THR A 55 2.74 18.21 9.19
CA THR A 55 2.21 19.54 9.51
C THR A 55 1.18 19.96 8.46
N ARG A 56 0.17 20.72 8.86
CA ARG A 56 -0.81 21.33 7.98
C ARG A 56 -1.10 22.77 8.39
N TYR A 57 -1.11 23.65 7.41
CA TYR A 57 -1.64 25.02 7.49
C TYR A 57 -2.67 25.19 6.39
N ASP A 58 -3.77 25.87 6.66
CA ASP A 58 -4.61 26.45 5.63
C ASP A 58 -5.14 27.83 6.04
N SER A 59 -5.63 28.57 5.04
CA SER A 59 -6.07 29.95 5.24
C SER A 59 -7.35 30.10 6.05
N GLU A 60 -8.14 29.03 6.23
CA GLU A 60 -9.35 29.04 7.05
C GLU A 60 -9.00 28.86 8.53
N MET A 61 -8.06 27.94 8.84
CA MET A 61 -7.56 27.74 10.18
C MET A 61 -6.65 28.89 10.65
N GLY A 62 -5.83 29.44 9.76
CA GLY A 62 -4.90 30.53 10.03
C GLY A 62 -3.71 30.18 10.92
N HIS A 63 -3.51 28.89 11.27
CA HIS A 63 -2.40 28.40 12.08
C HIS A 63 -1.94 27.02 11.61
N VAL A 64 -0.74 26.59 12.03
CA VAL A 64 -0.20 25.26 11.73
C VAL A 64 -0.62 24.27 12.80
N GLU A 65 -1.06 23.08 12.35
CA GLU A 65 -1.40 21.96 13.22
C GLU A 65 -0.49 20.75 12.95
N PRO A 66 -0.10 20.01 14.03
CA PRO A 66 0.52 18.69 13.87
C PRO A 66 -0.48 17.71 13.23
N GLN A 67 0.01 16.86 12.33
CA GLN A 67 -0.81 15.84 11.69
C GLN A 67 -0.57 14.44 12.28
N VAL A 68 0.45 14.30 13.14
CA VAL A 68 0.83 13.05 13.79
C VAL A 68 1.27 13.31 15.22
N GLN A 69 0.93 12.37 16.11
CA GLN A 69 1.17 12.51 17.56
C GLN A 69 2.64 12.72 17.91
N TRP A 70 3.57 12.09 17.21
CA TRP A 70 5.00 12.25 17.50
C TRP A 70 5.55 13.64 17.15
N MET A 71 4.89 14.40 16.26
CA MET A 71 5.21 15.82 16.04
C MET A 71 4.70 16.68 17.19
N GLU A 72 3.47 16.46 17.64
CA GLU A 72 2.86 17.19 18.75
C GLU A 72 3.66 16.99 20.07
N ALA A 73 4.06 15.75 20.33
CA ALA A 73 4.72 15.38 21.59
C ALA A 73 6.17 15.89 21.74
N ASN A 74 6.87 16.19 20.63
CA ASN A 74 8.30 16.51 20.64
C ASN A 74 8.64 17.96 20.29
N LEU A 75 7.66 18.80 19.99
CA LEU A 75 7.85 20.19 19.55
C LEU A 75 7.05 21.14 20.45
N ASP A 76 7.68 22.23 20.84
CA ASP A 76 7.12 23.21 21.75
C ASP A 76 6.22 24.25 21.04
N GLN A 77 5.50 25.05 21.82
CA GLN A 77 4.61 26.08 21.29
C GLN A 77 5.38 27.12 20.46
N GLN A 78 6.64 27.43 20.80
CA GLN A 78 7.43 28.39 20.05
C GLN A 78 7.71 27.90 18.61
N TYR A 79 7.90 26.59 18.41
CA TYR A 79 8.01 26.00 17.08
C TYR A 79 6.71 26.19 16.29
N TRP A 80 5.54 25.88 16.88
CA TRP A 80 4.24 25.99 16.21
C TRP A 80 3.88 27.43 15.87
N ASP A 81 4.16 28.38 16.76
CA ASP A 81 3.97 29.82 16.52
C ASP A 81 4.82 30.30 15.34
N ARG A 82 6.08 29.88 15.29
CA ARG A 82 6.99 30.22 14.17
C ARG A 82 6.50 29.60 12.85
N GLN A 83 6.08 28.33 12.83
CA GLN A 83 5.54 27.70 11.63
C GLN A 83 4.25 28.39 11.17
N THR A 84 3.42 28.82 12.10
CA THR A 84 2.21 29.60 11.81
C THR A 84 2.54 30.94 11.14
N GLN A 85 3.52 31.68 11.65
CA GLN A 85 3.98 32.93 11.01
C GLN A 85 4.51 32.69 9.59
N ILE A 86 5.25 31.61 9.37
CA ILE A 86 5.73 31.22 8.03
C ILE A 86 4.55 30.91 7.10
N GLY A 87 3.53 30.19 7.59
CA GLY A 87 2.31 29.86 6.83
C GLY A 87 1.56 31.12 6.41
N GLN A 88 1.35 32.06 7.34
CA GLN A 88 0.69 33.35 7.10
C GLN A 88 1.48 34.21 6.09
N SER A 89 2.80 34.28 6.23
CA SER A 89 3.65 35.00 5.27
C SER A 89 3.59 34.39 3.87
N ASN A 90 3.64 33.07 3.75
CA ASN A 90 3.50 32.38 2.46
C ASN A 90 2.13 32.66 1.82
N GLN A 91 1.05 32.62 2.60
CA GLN A 91 -0.30 32.96 2.12
C GLN A 91 -0.34 34.35 1.48
N GLU A 92 0.24 35.35 2.12
CA GLU A 92 0.30 36.70 1.58
C GLU A 92 1.15 36.81 0.30
N VAL A 93 2.30 36.11 0.26
CA VAL A 93 3.13 36.02 -0.95
C VAL A 93 2.35 35.42 -2.11
N TYR A 94 1.57 34.37 -1.88
CA TYR A 94 0.74 33.74 -2.92
C TYR A 94 -0.33 34.68 -3.44
N ARG A 95 -0.98 35.43 -2.56
CA ARG A 95 -1.97 36.47 -2.93
C ARG A 95 -1.37 37.48 -3.90
N VAL A 96 -0.18 38.00 -3.59
CA VAL A 96 0.53 38.98 -4.44
C VAL A 96 0.99 38.34 -5.75
N ASN A 97 1.42 37.07 -5.70
CA ASN A 97 1.90 36.35 -6.88
C ASN A 97 0.77 36.11 -7.90
N PHE A 98 -0.47 35.86 -7.47
CA PHE A 98 -1.62 35.75 -8.39
C PHE A 98 -1.83 37.02 -9.20
N ASP A 99 -1.79 38.20 -8.58
CA ASP A 99 -1.94 39.49 -9.28
C ASP A 99 -0.80 39.69 -10.29
N THR A 100 0.40 39.28 -9.96
CA THR A 100 1.56 39.37 -10.84
C THR A 100 1.44 38.41 -12.03
N LEU A 101 1.09 37.15 -11.79
CA LEU A 101 0.98 36.14 -12.84
C LEU A 101 -0.18 36.42 -13.80
N ARG A 102 -1.35 36.82 -13.29
CA ARG A 102 -2.50 37.24 -14.13
C ARG A 102 -2.11 38.34 -15.12
N ARG A 103 -1.36 39.35 -14.65
CA ARG A 103 -0.87 40.41 -15.53
C ARG A 103 0.12 39.91 -16.59
N ARG A 104 1.05 39.01 -16.21
CA ARG A 104 2.07 38.48 -17.14
C ARG A 104 1.47 37.57 -18.22
N TYR A 105 0.44 36.80 -17.86
CA TYR A 105 -0.28 35.92 -18.78
C TYR A 105 -1.45 36.60 -19.50
N ASN A 106 -1.66 37.91 -19.26
CA ASN A 106 -2.77 38.67 -19.82
C ASN A 106 -4.15 38.04 -19.55
N GLN A 107 -4.36 37.56 -18.34
CA GLN A 107 -5.60 36.94 -17.89
C GLN A 107 -6.49 37.94 -17.20
N SER A 108 -7.78 38.01 -17.60
CA SER A 108 -8.73 39.02 -17.10
C SER A 108 -9.51 38.62 -15.87
N GLY A 109 -9.52 37.33 -15.50
CA GLY A 109 -10.27 36.77 -14.36
C GLY A 109 -10.27 35.26 -14.41
N GLY A 110 -11.03 34.65 -13.51
CA GLY A 110 -11.13 33.19 -13.38
C GLY A 110 -10.28 32.64 -12.25
N THR A 111 -10.56 31.39 -11.91
CA THR A 111 -9.84 30.67 -10.88
C THR A 111 -8.51 30.18 -11.42
N HIS A 112 -7.43 30.56 -10.75
CA HIS A 112 -6.07 30.14 -11.06
C HIS A 112 -5.45 29.42 -9.87
N THR A 113 -4.49 28.54 -10.13
CA THR A 113 -3.76 27.78 -9.12
C THR A 113 -2.26 28.07 -9.19
N LEU A 114 -1.62 28.17 -8.03
CA LEU A 114 -0.19 28.27 -7.88
C LEU A 114 0.27 27.17 -6.92
N GLN A 115 1.21 26.34 -7.34
CA GLN A 115 1.73 25.24 -6.56
C GLN A 115 3.23 25.42 -6.34
N ARG A 116 3.72 24.96 -5.20
CA ARG A 116 5.15 24.85 -4.90
C ARG A 116 5.45 23.54 -4.20
N MET A 117 6.54 22.90 -4.58
CA MET A 117 7.16 21.82 -3.83
C MET A 117 8.59 22.23 -3.49
N ALA A 118 8.93 22.15 -2.20
CA ALA A 118 10.28 22.36 -1.71
C ALA A 118 10.63 21.29 -0.68
N GLY A 119 11.90 20.90 -0.63
CA GLY A 119 12.33 19.88 0.32
C GLY A 119 13.67 19.26 0.02
N CYS A 120 13.98 18.20 0.74
CA CYS A 120 15.27 17.52 0.67
C CYS A 120 15.16 16.02 0.89
N ASP A 121 16.17 15.29 0.39
CA ASP A 121 16.36 13.86 0.62
C ASP A 121 17.69 13.64 1.35
N LEU A 122 17.67 12.71 2.27
CA LEU A 122 18.84 12.06 2.84
C LEU A 122 18.97 10.68 2.22
N LEU A 123 20.08 10.41 1.52
CA LEU A 123 20.31 9.15 0.84
C LEU A 123 21.01 8.13 1.74
N GLU A 124 21.01 6.85 1.38
CA GLU A 124 21.63 5.78 2.16
C GLU A 124 23.16 5.95 2.32
N ASP A 125 23.82 6.55 1.33
CA ASP A 125 25.26 6.87 1.36
C ASP A 125 25.59 8.13 2.19
N GLY A 126 24.56 8.75 2.80
CA GLY A 126 24.68 9.99 3.56
C GLY A 126 24.69 11.26 2.73
N SER A 127 24.68 11.17 1.39
CA SER A 127 24.55 12.32 0.51
C SER A 127 23.14 12.92 0.57
N THR A 128 22.98 14.14 0.09
CA THR A 128 21.73 14.88 0.16
C THR A 128 21.30 15.42 -1.20
N ARG A 129 20.00 15.61 -1.38
CA ARG A 129 19.41 16.27 -2.56
C ARG A 129 18.43 17.32 -2.09
N GLY A 130 18.39 18.46 -2.78
CA GLY A 130 17.39 19.50 -2.54
C GLY A 130 16.50 19.69 -3.75
N PHE A 131 15.27 20.12 -3.50
CA PHE A 131 14.25 20.34 -4.52
C PHE A 131 13.50 21.63 -4.27
N TYR A 132 13.31 22.41 -5.32
CA TYR A 132 12.44 23.57 -5.32
C TYR A 132 11.85 23.76 -6.71
N GLN A 133 10.53 23.73 -6.81
CA GLN A 133 9.83 23.94 -8.05
C GLN A 133 8.44 24.53 -7.83
N GLU A 134 7.99 25.33 -8.80
CA GLU A 134 6.66 25.93 -8.81
C GLU A 134 5.92 25.61 -10.10
N ALA A 135 4.59 25.55 -10.03
CA ALA A 135 3.70 25.34 -11.16
C ALA A 135 2.55 26.36 -11.12
N TYR A 136 2.15 26.87 -12.27
CA TYR A 136 1.01 27.74 -12.45
C TYR A 136 -0.04 27.10 -13.35
N ASP A 137 -1.31 27.05 -12.89
CA ASP A 137 -2.41 26.37 -13.58
C ASP A 137 -2.08 24.93 -14.00
N GLY A 138 -1.38 24.17 -13.12
CA GLY A 138 -1.00 22.80 -13.33
C GLY A 138 0.13 22.56 -14.35
N ARG A 139 0.81 23.63 -14.79
CA ARG A 139 1.96 23.58 -15.69
C ARG A 139 3.21 24.06 -14.99
N ASP A 140 4.35 23.43 -15.31
CA ASP A 140 5.64 23.86 -14.79
C ASP A 140 5.84 25.35 -15.03
N PHE A 141 6.30 26.07 -14.00
CA PHE A 141 6.62 27.48 -14.08
C PHE A 141 8.12 27.72 -13.91
N ILE A 142 8.69 27.32 -12.76
CA ILE A 142 10.12 27.52 -12.49
C ILE A 142 10.65 26.44 -11.55
N ALA A 143 11.88 26.01 -11.76
CA ALA A 143 12.57 25.06 -10.90
C ALA A 143 14.01 25.49 -10.65
N PHE A 144 14.54 25.23 -9.43
CA PHE A 144 15.91 25.53 -9.05
C PHE A 144 16.83 24.33 -9.24
N ASP A 145 17.93 24.52 -9.92
CA ASP A 145 19.02 23.56 -10.02
C ASP A 145 20.12 23.91 -9.00
N MET A 146 20.26 23.06 -8.01
CA MET A 146 21.25 23.24 -6.94
C MET A 146 22.70 23.12 -7.41
N ASN A 147 22.97 22.38 -8.48
CA ASN A 147 24.35 22.17 -8.97
C ASN A 147 24.89 23.42 -9.65
N THR A 148 24.05 24.03 -10.48
CA THR A 148 24.41 25.25 -11.23
C THR A 148 24.05 26.53 -10.47
N MET A 149 23.27 26.45 -9.40
CA MET A 149 22.69 27.58 -8.65
C MET A 149 21.86 28.52 -9.56
N THR A 150 21.18 27.95 -10.53
CA THR A 150 20.35 28.68 -11.49
C THR A 150 18.92 28.16 -11.52
N PHE A 151 18.01 29.00 -12.02
CA PHE A 151 16.63 28.61 -12.24
C PHE A 151 16.39 28.17 -13.68
N THR A 152 15.55 27.16 -13.87
CA THR A 152 14.97 26.77 -15.17
C THR A 152 13.56 27.33 -15.25
N ALA A 153 13.33 28.22 -16.21
CA ALA A 153 12.02 28.82 -16.48
C ALA A 153 11.33 28.06 -17.62
N ALA A 154 10.07 27.67 -17.44
CA ALA A 154 9.34 26.88 -18.43
C ALA A 154 8.81 27.72 -19.60
N ASP A 155 8.58 29.03 -19.40
CA ASP A 155 8.05 29.92 -20.43
C ASP A 155 8.55 31.37 -20.29
N VAL A 156 8.05 32.29 -21.16
CA VAL A 156 8.44 33.70 -21.19
C VAL A 156 8.03 34.44 -19.89
N ALA A 157 6.88 34.12 -19.30
CA ALA A 157 6.45 34.74 -18.06
C ALA A 157 7.35 34.35 -16.87
N ALA A 158 7.77 33.08 -16.83
CA ALA A 158 8.71 32.56 -15.85
C ALA A 158 10.13 33.12 -16.04
N GLN A 159 10.55 33.44 -17.27
CA GLN A 159 11.85 34.10 -17.55
C GLN A 159 11.98 35.46 -16.83
N VAL A 160 10.89 36.17 -16.62
CA VAL A 160 10.90 37.41 -15.82
C VAL A 160 11.23 37.12 -14.36
N THR A 161 10.64 36.08 -13.81
CA THR A 161 10.93 35.61 -12.42
C THR A 161 12.35 35.14 -12.30
N LYS A 162 12.82 34.29 -13.23
CA LYS A 162 14.21 33.81 -13.30
C LYS A 162 15.21 34.96 -13.22
N ARG A 163 15.08 35.93 -14.12
CA ARG A 163 15.97 37.12 -14.13
C ARG A 163 15.97 37.83 -12.79
N LYS A 164 14.78 38.15 -12.25
CA LYS A 164 14.63 38.84 -10.97
C LYS A 164 15.30 38.10 -9.80
N TRP A 165 15.16 36.77 -9.76
CA TRP A 165 15.69 35.95 -8.67
C TRP A 165 17.21 35.72 -8.82
N GLU A 166 17.72 35.62 -10.05
CA GLU A 166 19.15 35.45 -10.34
C GLU A 166 19.93 36.78 -10.26
N GLU A 167 19.26 37.95 -10.34
CA GLU A 167 19.86 39.26 -10.08
C GLU A 167 20.11 39.48 -8.56
N ASP A 168 19.47 38.69 -7.68
CA ASP A 168 19.70 38.70 -6.24
C ASP A 168 20.60 37.52 -5.85
N ASP A 169 21.92 37.75 -5.85
CA ASP A 169 22.92 36.75 -5.50
C ASP A 169 22.64 36.07 -4.14
N ASN A 170 22.09 36.84 -3.17
CA ASN A 170 21.77 36.29 -1.84
C ASN A 170 20.59 35.31 -1.88
N TYR A 171 19.64 35.47 -2.79
CA TYR A 171 18.45 34.59 -2.83
C TYR A 171 18.83 33.15 -3.20
N ASN A 172 19.65 32.96 -4.25
CA ASN A 172 20.08 31.65 -4.70
C ASN A 172 20.96 30.94 -3.65
N GLU A 173 21.87 31.70 -3.03
CA GLU A 173 22.71 31.18 -1.94
C GLU A 173 21.90 30.77 -0.72
N GLN A 174 20.93 31.60 -0.30
CA GLN A 174 20.06 31.30 0.84
C GLN A 174 19.17 30.09 0.56
N LEU A 175 18.63 29.96 -0.68
CA LEU A 175 17.82 28.81 -1.07
C LEU A 175 18.65 27.54 -1.05
N LYS A 176 19.84 27.55 -1.61
CA LYS A 176 20.79 26.43 -1.57
C LYS A 176 21.14 26.06 -0.12
N LEU A 177 21.53 27.03 0.70
CA LEU A 177 21.86 26.83 2.11
C LEU A 177 20.68 26.22 2.88
N TYR A 178 19.45 26.67 2.61
CA TYR A 178 18.25 26.09 3.20
C TYR A 178 18.11 24.62 2.81
N LEU A 179 18.18 24.29 1.52
CA LEU A 179 17.96 22.94 1.01
C LEU A 179 19.04 21.95 1.45
N GLU A 180 20.32 22.37 1.49
CA GLU A 180 21.45 21.50 1.83
C GLU A 180 21.64 21.32 3.34
N ASN A 181 21.30 22.32 4.16
CA ASN A 181 21.58 22.31 5.58
C ASN A 181 20.29 22.34 6.43
N THR A 182 19.57 23.45 6.43
CA THR A 182 18.40 23.63 7.31
C THR A 182 17.33 22.55 7.10
N CYS A 183 17.02 22.22 5.86
CA CYS A 183 16.07 21.18 5.51
C CYS A 183 16.53 19.80 6.03
N ILE A 184 17.80 19.47 5.83
CA ILE A 184 18.38 18.19 6.28
C ILE A 184 18.44 18.10 7.81
N GLU A 185 18.78 19.21 8.50
CA GLU A 185 18.76 19.25 9.97
C GLU A 185 17.37 18.98 10.53
N TRP A 186 16.33 19.61 9.95
CA TRP A 186 14.94 19.35 10.34
C TRP A 186 14.50 17.94 9.98
N LEU A 187 14.84 17.44 8.78
CA LEU A 187 14.55 16.06 8.39
C LEU A 187 15.11 15.07 9.41
N ARG A 188 16.38 15.21 9.80
CA ARG A 188 17.02 14.35 10.82
C ARG A 188 16.30 14.42 12.17
N LYS A 189 15.87 15.62 12.61
CA LYS A 189 15.09 15.80 13.85
C LYS A 189 13.74 15.09 13.75
N TYR A 190 12.98 15.31 12.68
CA TYR A 190 11.67 14.68 12.52
C TYR A 190 11.78 13.15 12.44
N VAL A 191 12.75 12.63 11.69
CA VAL A 191 13.00 11.19 11.65
C VAL A 191 13.33 10.64 13.05
N SER A 192 14.13 11.35 13.85
CA SER A 192 14.43 10.92 15.22
C SER A 192 13.17 10.86 16.11
N TYR A 193 12.26 11.81 15.97
CA TYR A 193 10.98 11.85 16.72
C TYR A 193 10.01 10.76 16.27
N GLY A 194 9.91 10.53 14.95
CA GLY A 194 9.01 9.56 14.36
C GLY A 194 9.60 8.18 14.11
N ARG A 195 10.82 7.86 14.59
CA ARG A 195 11.59 6.66 14.25
C ARG A 195 10.77 5.37 14.33
N ALA A 196 10.04 5.17 15.42
CA ALA A 196 9.24 3.97 15.64
C ALA A 196 8.15 3.74 14.56
N VAL A 197 7.67 4.83 13.95
CA VAL A 197 6.66 4.79 12.89
C VAL A 197 7.32 4.74 11.51
N LEU A 198 8.34 5.57 11.28
CA LEU A 198 8.97 5.76 9.98
C LEU A 198 9.88 4.59 9.56
N GLU A 199 10.56 3.95 10.52
CA GLU A 199 11.46 2.82 10.25
C GLU A 199 10.80 1.45 10.49
N ARG A 200 9.48 1.41 10.77
CA ARG A 200 8.76 0.14 10.92
C ARG A 200 8.77 -0.62 9.61
N LYS A 201 8.74 -1.94 9.70
CA LYS A 201 8.66 -2.82 8.54
C LYS A 201 7.47 -3.76 8.71
N GLU A 202 6.47 -3.62 7.84
CA GLU A 202 5.30 -4.49 7.81
C GLU A 202 5.30 -5.30 6.52
N PRO A 203 5.31 -6.63 6.59
CA PRO A 203 5.38 -7.46 5.41
C PRO A 203 4.05 -7.43 4.64
N PRO A 204 4.12 -7.53 3.29
CA PRO A 204 2.91 -7.64 2.49
C PRO A 204 2.19 -8.96 2.74
N THR A 205 0.87 -8.90 2.93
CA THR A 205 0.00 -10.06 2.77
C THR A 205 -0.27 -10.23 1.29
N VAL A 206 0.28 -11.29 0.69
CA VAL A 206 0.13 -11.53 -0.75
C VAL A 206 -0.96 -12.56 -1.01
N ARG A 207 -1.85 -12.24 -1.95
CA ARG A 207 -2.89 -13.15 -2.45
C ARG A 207 -2.82 -13.23 -3.96
N VAL A 208 -2.80 -14.46 -4.47
CA VAL A 208 -2.87 -14.75 -5.90
C VAL A 208 -4.25 -15.31 -6.21
N SER A 209 -4.92 -14.76 -7.20
CA SER A 209 -6.21 -15.24 -7.70
C SER A 209 -6.18 -15.36 -9.21
N GLY A 210 -7.01 -16.25 -9.77
CA GLY A 210 -7.17 -16.42 -11.20
C GLY A 210 -8.63 -16.32 -11.60
N LYS A 211 -8.88 -15.73 -12.79
CA LYS A 211 -10.20 -15.70 -13.42
C LYS A 211 -10.05 -16.12 -14.86
N GLU A 212 -10.78 -17.18 -15.25
CA GLU A 212 -10.82 -17.64 -16.62
C GLU A 212 -12.05 -17.04 -17.33
N ALA A 213 -11.83 -16.46 -18.51
CA ALA A 213 -12.88 -15.97 -19.38
C ALA A 213 -12.45 -16.15 -20.84
N GLN A 214 -13.33 -16.69 -21.67
CA GLN A 214 -13.12 -16.87 -23.12
C GLN A 214 -11.81 -17.62 -23.47
N GLY A 215 -11.39 -18.59 -22.63
CA GLY A 215 -10.17 -19.37 -22.84
C GLY A 215 -8.86 -18.66 -22.45
N ILE A 216 -8.95 -17.48 -21.84
CA ILE A 216 -7.83 -16.73 -21.29
C ILE A 216 -7.92 -16.77 -19.77
N LEU A 217 -6.83 -17.11 -19.10
CA LEU A 217 -6.68 -17.05 -17.66
C LEU A 217 -5.98 -15.73 -17.28
N THR A 218 -6.65 -14.84 -16.56
CA THR A 218 -6.03 -13.67 -15.95
C THR A 218 -5.64 -13.96 -14.52
N LEU A 219 -4.34 -13.95 -14.23
CA LEU A 219 -3.78 -14.11 -12.90
C LEU A 219 -3.58 -12.73 -12.26
N HIS A 220 -4.02 -12.57 -11.01
CA HIS A 220 -3.84 -11.37 -10.22
C HIS A 220 -3.01 -11.67 -8.97
N CYS A 221 -1.96 -10.91 -8.76
CA CYS A 221 -1.18 -10.89 -7.54
C CYS A 221 -1.44 -9.58 -6.80
N ARG A 222 -1.95 -9.64 -5.57
CA ARG A 222 -2.28 -8.47 -4.76
C ARG A 222 -1.48 -8.50 -3.47
N ALA A 223 -0.82 -7.39 -3.17
CA ALA A 223 -0.05 -7.18 -1.94
C ALA A 223 -0.77 -6.15 -1.06
N TYR A 224 -1.06 -6.51 0.17
CA TYR A 224 -1.83 -5.72 1.12
C TYR A 224 -1.04 -5.42 2.39
N GLY A 225 -1.24 -4.22 2.95
CA GLY A 225 -0.86 -3.88 4.31
C GLY A 225 0.65 -3.81 4.53
N PHE A 226 1.44 -3.50 3.52
CA PHE A 226 2.89 -3.41 3.65
C PHE A 226 3.37 -1.98 3.99
N TYR A 227 4.51 -1.90 4.66
CA TYR A 227 5.25 -0.68 4.94
C TYR A 227 6.75 -0.99 5.01
N PRO A 228 7.64 -0.16 4.45
CA PRO A 228 7.41 1.12 3.74
C PRO A 228 6.83 0.92 2.32
N ARG A 229 6.58 2.04 1.62
CA ARG A 229 5.93 2.11 0.30
C ARG A 229 6.67 1.39 -0.84
N PRO A 230 8.02 1.41 -0.96
CA PRO A 230 8.73 0.73 -2.04
C PRO A 230 8.47 -0.77 -2.03
N ILE A 231 8.02 -1.31 -3.16
CA ILE A 231 7.77 -2.74 -3.39
C ILE A 231 7.98 -3.06 -4.86
N ALA A 232 8.46 -4.25 -5.17
CA ALA A 232 8.50 -4.76 -6.53
C ALA A 232 7.67 -6.04 -6.64
N ILE A 233 6.80 -6.09 -7.65
CA ILE A 233 5.99 -7.27 -7.98
C ILE A 233 6.23 -7.63 -9.43
N SER A 234 6.65 -8.88 -9.68
CA SER A 234 6.90 -9.42 -11.01
C SER A 234 6.24 -10.77 -11.20
N TRP A 235 5.71 -11.03 -12.37
CA TRP A 235 5.29 -12.37 -12.76
C TRP A 235 6.44 -13.15 -13.39
N LEU A 236 6.61 -14.38 -12.93
CA LEU A 236 7.57 -15.33 -13.49
C LEU A 236 6.80 -16.44 -14.21
N LYS A 237 7.29 -16.85 -15.41
CA LYS A 237 6.87 -18.07 -16.08
C LYS A 237 8.07 -18.99 -16.21
N ASP A 238 8.01 -20.19 -15.66
CA ASP A 238 9.11 -21.16 -15.62
C ASP A 238 10.42 -20.56 -15.05
N GLY A 239 10.30 -19.61 -14.08
CA GLY A 239 11.40 -18.91 -13.44
C GLY A 239 11.89 -17.66 -14.18
N GLU A 240 11.42 -17.38 -15.39
CA GLU A 240 11.78 -16.19 -16.18
C GLU A 240 10.80 -15.03 -15.92
N VAL A 241 11.35 -13.82 -15.73
CA VAL A 241 10.57 -12.59 -15.53
C VAL A 241 9.79 -12.21 -16.79
N ARG A 242 8.49 -11.89 -16.62
CA ARG A 242 7.56 -11.49 -17.69
C ARG A 242 7.05 -10.05 -17.52
N ASP A 243 7.98 -9.11 -17.32
CA ASP A 243 7.63 -7.71 -17.06
C ASP A 243 6.91 -7.01 -18.22
N ALA A 244 7.28 -7.33 -19.46
CA ALA A 244 6.65 -6.76 -20.64
C ALA A 244 5.16 -7.16 -20.80
N GLU A 245 4.77 -8.30 -20.22
CA GLU A 245 3.41 -8.86 -20.28
C GLU A 245 2.63 -8.55 -18.99
N THR A 246 3.31 -7.96 -17.99
CA THR A 246 2.74 -7.69 -16.66
C THR A 246 2.12 -6.30 -16.59
N GLU A 247 0.84 -6.24 -16.25
CA GLU A 247 0.13 -5.02 -15.89
C GLU A 247 0.29 -4.75 -14.38
N ARG A 248 0.53 -3.48 -13.99
CA ARG A 248 0.74 -3.11 -12.59
C ARG A 248 -0.10 -1.92 -12.20
N GLY A 249 -0.68 -1.98 -10.99
CA GLY A 249 -1.30 -0.84 -10.36
C GLY A 249 -0.27 0.06 -9.67
N SER A 250 -0.61 1.33 -9.53
CA SER A 250 0.13 2.23 -8.65
C SER A 250 0.00 1.79 -7.19
N VAL A 251 1.04 2.05 -6.39
CA VAL A 251 0.97 1.83 -4.94
C VAL A 251 0.02 2.84 -4.32
N ALA A 252 -1.05 2.36 -3.70
CA ALA A 252 -2.09 3.16 -3.06
C ALA A 252 -1.96 3.12 -1.53
N PRO A 253 -2.23 4.24 -0.83
CA PRO A 253 -2.23 4.26 0.64
C PRO A 253 -3.53 3.68 1.21
N ASN A 254 -3.42 2.98 2.35
CA ASN A 254 -4.53 2.58 3.19
C ASN A 254 -4.76 3.62 4.30
N SER A 255 -5.93 3.59 4.93
CA SER A 255 -6.27 4.50 6.03
C SER A 255 -5.43 4.32 7.31
N ASP A 256 -4.79 3.16 7.48
CA ASP A 256 -3.92 2.83 8.61
C ASP A 256 -2.43 3.20 8.37
N GLY A 257 -2.12 3.83 7.24
CA GLY A 257 -0.76 4.23 6.86
C GLY A 257 0.08 3.11 6.25
N THR A 258 -0.51 1.96 5.95
CA THR A 258 0.10 0.91 5.12
C THR A 258 -0.25 1.12 3.65
N TYR A 259 0.25 0.26 2.78
CA TYR A 259 0.08 0.40 1.34
C TYR A 259 -0.51 -0.87 0.71
N TYR A 260 -1.06 -0.68 -0.48
CA TYR A 260 -1.62 -1.70 -1.35
C TYR A 260 -1.13 -1.54 -2.77
N THR A 261 -0.89 -2.65 -3.48
CA THR A 261 -0.66 -2.67 -4.92
C THR A 261 -1.01 -4.03 -5.50
N TRP A 262 -0.97 -4.12 -6.83
CA TRP A 262 -1.26 -5.36 -7.56
C TRP A 262 -0.47 -5.45 -8.86
N ALA A 263 -0.34 -6.69 -9.35
CA ALA A 263 0.13 -6.99 -10.69
C ALA A 263 -0.74 -8.09 -11.31
N SER A 264 -1.02 -8.01 -12.61
CA SER A 264 -1.74 -9.03 -13.36
C SER A 264 -1.01 -9.46 -14.61
N ILE A 265 -1.30 -10.68 -15.07
CA ILE A 265 -0.78 -11.23 -16.32
C ILE A 265 -1.83 -12.13 -16.96
N GLU A 266 -1.88 -12.14 -18.28
CA GLU A 266 -2.67 -13.09 -19.04
C GLU A 266 -1.87 -14.35 -19.33
N ALA A 267 -2.50 -15.51 -19.16
CA ALA A 267 -1.90 -16.81 -19.30
C ALA A 267 -2.85 -17.76 -20.03
N ARG A 268 -2.31 -18.85 -20.56
CA ARG A 268 -3.14 -19.98 -21.00
C ARG A 268 -3.56 -20.79 -19.77
N PRO A 269 -4.80 -21.27 -19.67
CA PRO A 269 -5.25 -22.06 -18.52
C PRO A 269 -4.36 -23.29 -18.23
N GLU A 270 -3.84 -23.95 -19.29
CA GLU A 270 -2.93 -25.10 -19.19
C GLU A 270 -1.54 -24.76 -18.61
N ASP A 271 -1.13 -23.48 -18.68
CA ASP A 271 0.16 -23.02 -18.19
C ASP A 271 0.11 -22.47 -16.76
N LYS A 272 -1.04 -22.48 -16.08
CA LYS A 272 -1.26 -21.87 -14.76
C LYS A 272 -0.20 -22.23 -13.72
N ASP A 273 0.23 -23.48 -13.70
CA ASP A 273 1.18 -24.02 -12.72
C ASP A 273 2.63 -23.54 -12.97
N LYS A 274 2.92 -22.96 -14.13
CA LYS A 274 4.23 -22.39 -14.50
C LYS A 274 4.41 -20.97 -13.99
N TYR A 275 3.32 -20.31 -13.58
CA TYR A 275 3.36 -18.91 -13.14
C TYR A 275 3.57 -18.79 -11.65
N ARG A 276 4.42 -17.83 -11.25
CA ARG A 276 4.65 -17.43 -9.85
C ARG A 276 4.70 -15.93 -9.77
N CYS A 277 4.05 -15.38 -8.75
CA CYS A 277 4.19 -13.98 -8.39
C CYS A 277 5.41 -13.84 -7.47
N ARG A 278 6.38 -13.05 -7.88
CA ARG A 278 7.56 -12.68 -7.08
C ARG A 278 7.34 -11.31 -6.47
N VAL A 279 7.50 -11.21 -5.16
CA VAL A 279 7.35 -9.98 -4.39
C VAL A 279 8.64 -9.69 -3.64
N GLU A 280 9.19 -8.50 -3.85
CA GLU A 280 10.38 -7.98 -3.17
C GLU A 280 9.97 -6.78 -2.31
N HIS A 281 10.31 -6.81 -1.03
CA HIS A 281 9.99 -5.75 -0.09
C HIS A 281 11.01 -5.70 1.05
N ALA A 282 11.25 -4.51 1.61
CA ALA A 282 12.25 -4.28 2.67
C ALA A 282 12.00 -5.06 3.98
N SER A 283 10.78 -5.58 4.19
CA SER A 283 10.42 -6.43 5.32
C SER A 283 10.72 -7.90 5.11
N LEU A 284 11.01 -8.33 3.88
CA LEU A 284 11.27 -9.71 3.51
C LEU A 284 12.79 -9.93 3.41
N LEU A 285 13.29 -10.99 4.02
CA LEU A 285 14.72 -11.36 3.93
C LEU A 285 15.10 -11.84 2.52
N GLU A 286 14.17 -12.52 1.86
CA GLU A 286 14.30 -13.01 0.49
C GLU A 286 13.01 -12.73 -0.27
N PRO A 287 13.05 -12.61 -1.61
CA PRO A 287 11.85 -12.44 -2.43
C PRO A 287 10.84 -13.56 -2.19
N GLY A 288 9.59 -13.19 -1.89
CA GLY A 288 8.49 -14.15 -1.75
C GLY A 288 8.02 -14.64 -3.12
N LEU A 289 7.77 -15.95 -3.24
CA LEU A 289 7.21 -16.58 -4.44
C LEU A 289 5.84 -17.16 -4.12
N PHE A 290 4.81 -16.72 -4.82
CA PHE A 290 3.42 -17.08 -4.56
C PHE A 290 2.80 -17.70 -5.81
N ALA A 291 2.15 -18.86 -5.65
CA ALA A 291 1.38 -19.51 -6.70
C ALA A 291 -0.10 -19.21 -6.59
N TRP A 292 -0.84 -19.33 -7.68
CA TRP A 292 -2.28 -19.42 -7.59
C TRP A 292 -2.68 -20.80 -7.09
N GLU A 293 -3.28 -20.85 -5.92
CA GLU A 293 -3.94 -22.03 -5.39
C GLU A 293 -5.45 -21.82 -5.57
N PRO A 294 -6.13 -22.69 -6.35
CA PRO A 294 -7.60 -22.64 -6.42
C PRO A 294 -8.16 -22.72 -5.01
N GLU A 295 -9.16 -21.90 -4.68
CA GLU A 295 -9.81 -21.98 -3.38
C GLU A 295 -10.22 -23.42 -3.11
N SER A 296 -9.61 -24.06 -2.12
CA SER A 296 -10.02 -25.37 -1.67
C SER A 296 -11.47 -25.22 -1.21
N ASN A 297 -12.38 -25.99 -1.85
CA ASN A 297 -13.79 -26.05 -1.45
C ASN A 297 -13.89 -26.75 -0.08
N LEU A 298 -13.23 -26.17 0.94
CA LEU A 298 -13.20 -26.73 2.30
C LEU A 298 -14.62 -26.98 2.81
N LEU A 299 -15.55 -26.08 2.49
CA LEU A 299 -16.97 -26.24 2.83
C LEU A 299 -17.59 -27.47 2.13
N THR A 300 -17.28 -27.67 0.85
CA THR A 300 -17.73 -28.84 0.09
C THR A 300 -17.11 -30.13 0.61
N ILE A 301 -15.83 -30.11 0.97
CA ILE A 301 -15.14 -31.26 1.57
C ILE A 301 -15.74 -31.56 2.94
N VAL A 302 -15.95 -30.58 3.81
CA VAL A 302 -16.57 -30.74 5.13
C VAL A 302 -17.99 -31.28 5.01
N LEU A 303 -18.80 -30.77 4.09
CA LEU A 303 -20.14 -31.29 3.83
C LEU A 303 -20.13 -32.73 3.31
N ALA A 304 -19.22 -33.04 2.38
CA ALA A 304 -19.08 -34.40 1.86
C ALA A 304 -18.66 -35.41 2.97
N VAL A 305 -17.71 -35.04 3.83
CA VAL A 305 -17.31 -35.84 4.99
C VAL A 305 -18.46 -35.99 5.98
N ALA A 306 -19.19 -34.93 6.30
CA ALA A 306 -20.35 -34.99 7.19
C ALA A 306 -21.46 -35.90 6.67
N LEU A 307 -21.75 -35.85 5.36
CA LEU A 307 -22.70 -36.73 4.70
C LEU A 307 -22.24 -38.20 4.73
N ALA A 308 -20.96 -38.45 4.50
CA ALA A 308 -20.39 -39.81 4.56
C ALA A 308 -20.50 -40.38 5.97
N ILE A 309 -20.17 -39.61 7.00
CA ILE A 309 -20.30 -40.01 8.42
C ILE A 309 -21.79 -40.27 8.76
N GLY A 310 -22.70 -39.44 8.32
CA GLY A 310 -24.15 -39.61 8.51
C GLY A 310 -24.69 -40.87 7.86
N ALA A 311 -24.23 -41.21 6.65
CA ALA A 311 -24.60 -42.42 5.94
C ALA A 311 -24.11 -43.68 6.68
N VAL A 312 -22.85 -43.67 7.17
CA VAL A 312 -22.31 -44.80 7.98
C VAL A 312 -23.09 -44.97 9.27
N ALA A 313 -23.39 -43.87 9.97
CA ALA A 313 -24.20 -43.93 11.21
C ALA A 313 -25.62 -44.49 10.94
N ALA A 314 -26.27 -44.10 9.85
CA ALA A 314 -27.57 -44.65 9.44
C ALA A 314 -27.53 -46.15 9.13
N VAL A 315 -26.49 -46.63 8.45
CA VAL A 315 -26.26 -48.07 8.21
C VAL A 315 -26.07 -48.84 9.51
N ILE A 316 -25.26 -48.34 10.42
CA ILE A 316 -25.05 -48.97 11.74
C ILE A 316 -26.36 -48.98 12.55
N ALA A 317 -27.12 -47.88 12.59
CA ALA A 317 -28.42 -47.79 13.26
C ALA A 317 -29.43 -48.75 12.63
N GLY A 318 -29.51 -48.84 11.29
CA GLY A 318 -30.35 -49.79 10.57
C GLY A 318 -30.00 -51.23 10.86
N PHE A 319 -28.69 -51.58 10.91
CA PHE A 319 -28.22 -52.91 11.23
C PHE A 319 -28.50 -53.30 12.70
N THR A 320 -28.30 -52.38 13.62
CA THR A 320 -28.60 -52.60 15.06
C THR A 320 -30.12 -52.75 15.29
N PHE A 321 -30.93 -51.97 14.63
CA PHE A 321 -32.39 -52.05 14.68
C PHE A 321 -32.89 -53.40 14.07
N TRP A 322 -32.32 -53.79 12.92
CA TRP A 322 -32.65 -55.08 12.26
C TRP A 322 -32.28 -56.25 13.17
N LYS A 323 -31.06 -56.22 13.78
CA LYS A 323 -30.62 -57.27 14.74
C LYS A 323 -31.54 -57.33 15.95
N TRP A 324 -31.87 -56.19 16.56
CA TRP A 324 -32.81 -56.12 17.70
C TRP A 324 -34.21 -56.66 17.34
N LYS A 325 -34.74 -56.31 16.18
CA LYS A 325 -36.02 -56.81 15.67
C LYS A 325 -35.96 -58.33 15.41
N SER A 326 -34.87 -58.82 14.85
CA SER A 326 -34.63 -60.26 14.62
C SER A 326 -34.58 -61.06 15.91
N GLU A 327 -33.91 -60.54 16.97
CA GLU A 327 -33.87 -61.17 18.29
C GLU A 327 -35.23 -61.19 18.99
N LYS A 328 -36.03 -60.13 18.85
CA LYS A 328 -37.39 -60.12 19.35
C LYS A 328 -38.29 -61.17 18.67
N ASN A 329 -38.15 -61.36 17.37
CA ASN A 329 -38.90 -62.37 16.63
C ASN A 329 -38.49 -63.81 17.00
N LYS A 330 -37.21 -64.06 17.34
CA LYS A 330 -36.74 -65.33 17.87
C LYS A 330 -37.31 -65.68 19.25
N LYS A 331 -37.42 -64.69 20.17
CA LYS A 331 -38.02 -64.85 21.50
C LYS A 331 -39.54 -65.04 21.47
N GLY A 332 -40.22 -64.71 20.35
CA GLY A 332 -41.67 -64.94 20.16
C GLY A 332 -42.03 -66.35 19.69
N TYR A 333 -41.07 -67.19 19.25
CA TYR A 333 -41.30 -68.55 18.73
C TYR A 333 -41.13 -69.65 19.79
N ASP A 334 -40.61 -69.40 21.02
CA ASP A 334 -40.39 -70.35 22.08
C ASP A 334 -41.49 -70.43 23.14
N LYS A 335 -42.73 -69.93 22.83
CA LYS A 335 -43.92 -70.10 23.67
C LYS A 335 -45.11 -70.66 22.90
N ALA A 336 -45.08 -71.93 22.51
CA ALA A 336 -46.27 -72.68 22.21
C ALA A 336 -46.57 -73.61 23.45
N PRO A 337 -47.79 -73.54 24.00
CA PRO A 337 -48.09 -74.37 25.17
C PRO A 337 -48.42 -75.85 24.75
N SER A 338 -47.79 -76.79 25.37
CA SER A 338 -48.21 -78.22 25.36
C SER A 338 -49.49 -78.41 26.22
N THR A 339 -50.55 -78.79 25.54
CA THR A 339 -51.74 -79.35 26.22
C THR A 339 -51.40 -80.72 26.75
N ASP A 340 -51.58 -80.85 28.08
CA ASP A 340 -52.02 -82.19 28.58
C ASP A 340 -52.93 -82.05 29.77
N GLY A 341 -53.98 -82.87 29.80
CA GLY A 341 -55.15 -82.76 30.66
C GLY A 341 -54.96 -83.42 32.04
N GLY A 342 -55.83 -83.03 32.95
CA GLY A 342 -55.97 -83.70 34.25
C GLY A 342 -56.91 -82.93 35.18
N SER A 343 -58.12 -83.39 35.16
CA SER A 343 -59.25 -83.37 36.13
C SER A 343 -58.93 -83.03 37.60
N GLY A 344 -59.80 -82.25 38.26
CA GLY A 344 -59.98 -82.29 39.70
C GLY A 344 -60.43 -80.96 40.36
N SER A 345 -61.71 -80.80 40.45
CA SER A 345 -62.61 -80.43 41.52
C SER A 345 -62.25 -79.34 42.58
N ALA A 346 -63.15 -78.36 42.64
CA ALA A 346 -63.89 -77.87 43.81
C ALA A 346 -63.25 -76.72 44.68
N ALA A 347 -64.05 -75.71 44.77
CA ALA A 347 -64.56 -74.98 45.91
C ALA A 347 -63.91 -73.64 46.30
N SER A 348 -64.74 -72.62 46.06
CA SER A 348 -65.32 -71.68 47.04
C SER A 348 -64.39 -70.66 47.71
N GLY A 349 -64.81 -69.38 47.57
CA GLY A 349 -64.53 -68.34 48.52
C GLY A 349 -64.32 -66.94 47.96
N MET A 350 -65.41 -66.20 47.82
CA MET A 350 -65.49 -64.69 47.81
C MET A 350 -65.25 -64.18 49.22
N PRO A 351 -65.20 -62.86 49.51
CA PRO A 351 -64.72 -61.66 48.86
C PRO A 351 -63.86 -60.80 49.81
N ILE A 352 -63.24 -59.78 49.37
CA ILE A 352 -63.50 -58.34 49.55
C ILE A 352 -62.52 -57.56 48.66
#